data_e351df183544dfaba9a2e6336cd32c66
#
_entry.id   e351df183544dfaba9a2e6336cd32c66
#
_cell.length_a   1.000
_cell.length_b   1.000
_cell.length_c   1.000
_cell.angle_alpha   90.00
_cell.angle_beta   90.00
_cell.angle_gamma   90.00
#
_symmetry.space_group_name_H-M   'P 1'
#
loop_
_entity.id
_entity.type
_entity.pdbx_description
1 polymer ?
#
loop_
_entity_poly.entity_id
_entity_poly.type
_entity_poly.pdbx_seq_one_letter_code
_entity_poly.pdbx_strand_id
1 'polypeptide(L)' 'PSEFDWTYSEEEHCFIIQGKIVVLYEKKKVNISSGDYVIFPKGLKCYWKVLEPVKKYYIFK' A
#
# COMPACT_ATOMS: atom_id res chain seq x y z
N PRO A 1 1.38 -14.24 2.83
CA PRO A 1 2.12 -13.53 1.77
C PRO A 1 1.41 -13.63 0.43
N SER A 2 1.27 -12.51 -0.25
CA SER A 2 0.65 -12.45 -1.57
C SER A 2 1.28 -11.35 -2.40
N GLU A 3 1.08 -11.42 -3.73
CA GLU A 3 1.58 -10.42 -4.66
C GLU A 3 0.50 -10.17 -5.68
N PHE A 4 0.26 -8.89 -6.02
CA PHE A 4 -0.76 -8.54 -6.99
C PHE A 4 -0.55 -7.13 -7.54
N ASP A 5 -1.08 -6.89 -8.74
CA ASP A 5 -1.15 -5.56 -9.32
C ASP A 5 -2.38 -4.84 -8.78
N TRP A 6 -2.25 -3.54 -8.60
CA TRP A 6 -3.37 -2.73 -8.14
C TRP A 6 -3.33 -1.35 -8.79
N THR A 7 -4.52 -0.85 -9.15
CA THR A 7 -4.67 0.51 -9.65
C THR A 7 -5.69 1.22 -8.78
N TYR A 8 -5.32 2.39 -8.27
CA TYR A 8 -6.21 3.15 -7.39
C TYR A 8 -7.22 3.95 -8.20
N SER A 9 -8.50 3.65 -8.02
CA SER A 9 -9.59 4.39 -8.65
C SER A 9 -9.92 5.66 -7.86
N GLU A 10 -9.48 5.73 -6.61
CA GLU A 10 -9.67 6.87 -5.73
C GLU A 10 -8.41 7.04 -4.89
N GLU A 11 -8.20 8.24 -4.32
CA GLU A 11 -7.10 8.45 -3.39
C GLU A 11 -7.37 7.67 -2.11
N GLU A 12 -6.38 6.88 -1.67
CA GLU A 12 -6.48 6.12 -0.41
C GLU A 12 -5.52 6.71 0.62
N HIS A 13 -6.06 7.01 1.80
CA HIS A 13 -5.25 7.34 2.97
C HIS A 13 -5.29 6.12 3.89
N CYS A 14 -4.13 5.57 4.25
CA CYS A 14 -4.12 4.43 5.14
C CYS A 14 -3.06 4.52 6.23
N PHE A 15 -3.41 3.99 7.39
CA PHE A 15 -2.51 3.86 8.51
C PHE A 15 -2.30 2.38 8.78
N ILE A 16 -1.04 1.95 8.73
CA ILE A 16 -0.71 0.53 8.92
C ILE A 16 -0.57 0.23 10.42
N ILE A 17 -1.44 -0.63 10.91
CA ILE A 17 -1.43 -1.06 12.31
C ILE A 17 -0.47 -2.22 12.49
N GLN A 18 -0.45 -3.14 11.54
CA GLN A 18 0.33 -4.37 11.63
C GLN A 18 0.69 -4.86 10.23
N GLY A 19 1.85 -5.49 10.10
CA GLY A 19 2.27 -6.14 8.87
C GLY A 19 3.39 -5.41 8.16
N LYS A 20 3.82 -6.02 7.05
CA LYS A 20 4.88 -5.47 6.19
C LYS A 20 4.51 -5.64 4.74
N ILE A 21 4.69 -4.58 3.97
CA ILE A 21 4.36 -4.53 2.55
C ILE A 21 5.50 -3.88 1.79
N VAL A 22 5.72 -4.32 0.57
CA VAL A 22 6.57 -3.61 -0.39
C VAL A 22 5.68 -3.20 -1.54
N VAL A 23 5.72 -1.92 -1.90
CA VAL A 23 4.97 -1.37 -3.02
C VAL A 23 5.96 -0.93 -4.09
N LEU A 24 5.77 -1.42 -5.30
CA LEU A 24 6.62 -1.08 -6.46
C LEU A 24 5.81 -0.26 -7.43
N TYR A 25 6.35 0.90 -7.84
CA TYR A 25 5.73 1.75 -8.84
C TYR A 25 6.79 2.60 -9.54
N GLU A 26 6.64 2.80 -10.84
CA GLU A 26 7.55 3.66 -11.63
C GLU A 26 9.03 3.38 -11.35
N LYS A 27 9.40 2.11 -11.28
CA LYS A 27 10.77 1.65 -10.97
C LYS A 27 11.24 2.05 -9.56
N LYS A 28 10.31 2.40 -8.69
CA LYS A 28 10.60 2.74 -7.28
C LYS A 28 10.09 1.63 -6.37
N LYS A 29 10.73 1.50 -5.23
CA LYS A 29 10.37 0.52 -4.22
C LYS A 29 10.15 1.24 -2.89
N VAL A 30 8.99 1.01 -2.28
CA VAL A 30 8.67 1.62 -0.98
C VAL A 30 8.37 0.50 0.01
N ASN A 31 9.05 0.53 1.15
CA ASN A 31 8.80 -0.40 2.25
C ASN A 31 7.82 0.27 3.22
N ILE A 32 6.74 -0.43 3.53
CA ILE A 32 5.68 0.09 4.41
C ILE A 32 5.47 -0.93 5.54
N SER A 33 5.40 -0.44 6.76
CA SER A 33 5.23 -1.31 7.92
C SER A 33 4.40 -0.64 9.00
N SER A 34 4.20 -1.35 10.11
CA SER A 34 3.43 -0.86 11.25
C SER A 34 3.88 0.54 11.67
N GLY A 35 2.90 1.43 11.87
CA GLY A 35 3.14 2.82 12.25
C GLY A 35 3.22 3.80 11.09
N ASP A 36 3.24 3.31 9.85
CA ASP A 36 3.33 4.18 8.69
C ASP A 36 1.95 4.71 8.29
N TYR A 37 1.91 5.99 7.92
CA TYR A 37 0.75 6.61 7.30
C TYR A 37 1.09 6.85 5.84
N VAL A 38 0.27 6.33 4.94
CA VAL A 38 0.57 6.36 3.52
C VAL A 38 -0.61 6.92 2.74
N ILE A 39 -0.32 7.76 1.76
CA ILE A 39 -1.33 8.30 0.84
C ILE A 39 -1.03 7.75 -0.55
N PHE A 40 -1.99 6.98 -1.10
CA PHE A 40 -1.89 6.49 -2.46
C PHE A 40 -2.78 7.36 -3.35
N PRO A 41 -2.19 8.10 -4.29
CA PRO A 41 -2.97 9.00 -5.14
C PRO A 41 -3.87 8.26 -6.13
N LYS A 42 -4.97 8.90 -6.49
CA LYS A 42 -5.87 8.38 -7.52
C LYS A 42 -5.10 8.17 -8.83
N GLY A 43 -5.31 7.02 -9.46
CA GLY A 43 -4.67 6.70 -10.73
C GLY A 43 -3.32 6.01 -10.61
N LEU A 44 -2.81 5.86 -9.39
CA LEU A 44 -1.54 5.17 -9.18
C LEU A 44 -1.65 3.70 -9.56
N LYS A 45 -0.72 3.26 -10.40
CA LYS A 45 -0.58 1.85 -10.76
C LYS A 45 0.63 1.31 -10.02
N CYS A 46 0.45 0.24 -9.28
CA CYS A 46 1.52 -0.30 -8.47
C CYS A 46 1.42 -1.82 -8.34
N TYR A 47 2.49 -2.40 -7.82
CA TYR A 47 2.55 -3.83 -7.54
C TYR A 47 2.80 -4.01 -6.05
N TRP A 48 1.95 -4.79 -5.40
CA TRP A 48 2.03 -5.04 -3.97
C TRP A 48 2.66 -6.39 -3.68
N LYS A 49 3.60 -6.40 -2.74
CA LYS A 49 4.13 -7.62 -2.16
C LYS A 49 3.81 -7.59 -0.67
N VAL A 50 2.89 -8.43 -0.24
CA VAL A 50 2.55 -8.53 1.18
C VAL A 50 3.49 -9.55 1.81
N LEU A 51 4.40 -9.08 2.65
CA LEU A 51 5.40 -9.92 3.29
C LEU A 51 4.89 -10.55 4.59
N GLU A 52 4.07 -9.80 5.33
CA GLU A 52 3.42 -10.26 6.56
C GLU A 52 1.97 -9.80 6.52
N PRO A 53 1.04 -10.54 7.13
CA PRO A 53 -0.37 -10.16 7.13
C PRO A 53 -0.58 -8.72 7.56
N VAL A 54 -1.40 -7.98 6.82
CA VAL A 54 -1.59 -6.55 7.00
C VAL A 54 -2.92 -6.24 7.68
N LYS A 55 -2.85 -5.34 8.66
CA LYS A 55 -4.03 -4.77 9.29
C LYS A 55 -3.89 -3.26 9.19
N LYS A 56 -4.89 -2.60 8.64
CA LYS A 56 -4.82 -1.15 8.41
C LYS A 56 -6.17 -0.47 8.58
N TYR A 57 -6.11 0.82 8.93
CA TYR A 57 -7.26 1.73 8.79
C TYR A 57 -7.09 2.46 7.46
N TYR A 58 -8.17 2.63 6.71
CA TYR A 58 -8.09 3.29 5.42
C TYR A 58 -9.36 4.09 5.13
N ILE A 59 -9.19 5.14 4.34
CA ILE A 59 -10.28 5.99 3.87
C ILE A 59 -9.99 6.32 2.41
N PHE A 60 -11.01 6.22 1.57
CA PHE A 60 -10.93 6.68 0.19
C PHE A 60 -11.53 8.10 0.10
N LYS A 61 -10.87 8.94 -0.67
CA LYS A 61 -11.31 10.33 -0.84
C LYS A 61 -11.48 10.71 -2.28
#